data_ab4b3624ada823b2b1c393925431b3b2
#
_entry.id   ab4b3624ada823b2b1c393925431b3b2
#
_cell.length_a   1.000
_cell.length_b   1.000
_cell.length_c   1.000
_cell.angle_alpha   90.00
_cell.angle_beta   90.00
_cell.angle_gamma   90.00
#
_symmetry.space_group_name_H-M   'P 1'
#
loop_
_entity.id
_entity.type
_entity.pdbx_description
1 polymer ?
#
loop_
_entity_poly.entity_id
_entity_poly.type
_entity_poly.pdbx_seq_one_letter_code
_entity_poly.pdbx_strand_id
1 'polypeptide(L)'
;MAGVDYALNGVALDSQYCRVTLGSTLFAGISVSRSKVSAPFRHGTIPSGFAPSFEERSVTLKVTAFRAGALGHGDASGLDSSRLARLCTAPSLTLARRVNGQAQQAVVELASLEADDGGTVLDRLTPFTAVFAMPQVWWRDPVAYDRQVAANATAMLWPSAAQWRQAYWTRWAGKANDSTSLMADFVTMWMGEPDNSPSSLIPLSSGIPDGMFGDAPVNDLLIRLPKGVSSASVTDPASNTGVIWQGAANANAYTYVDVGNCLAWQSTADHQWTQSGTDVTGGLDYPANGLLQCWPNPTDNGYRLTSKITGSSEPLLVHVRRAWW
;
A
#
# COMPACT_ATOMS: atom_id res chain seq x y z
N MET A 1 16.00 7.38 19.06
CA MET A 1 14.98 7.70 18.03
C MET A 1 15.11 6.62 16.97
N ALA A 2 14.07 5.87 16.69
CA ALA A 2 14.09 4.95 15.55
C ALA A 2 14.14 5.82 14.28
N GLY A 3 15.27 5.79 13.57
CA GLY A 3 15.43 6.48 12.30
C GLY A 3 14.55 5.81 11.24
N VAL A 4 14.22 6.56 10.20
CA VAL A 4 13.62 5.97 9.00
C VAL A 4 14.75 5.56 8.07
N ASP A 5 14.84 4.28 7.79
CA ASP A 5 15.81 3.74 6.85
C ASP A 5 15.21 3.76 5.44
N TYR A 6 15.95 4.28 4.47
CA TYR A 6 15.55 4.28 3.07
C TYR A 6 16.41 3.34 2.23
N ALA A 7 15.78 2.67 1.27
CA ALA A 7 16.47 1.89 0.24
C ALA A 7 15.86 2.17 -1.14
N LEU A 8 16.68 2.24 -2.17
CA LEU A 8 16.26 2.41 -3.55
C LEU A 8 16.64 1.15 -4.34
N ASN A 9 15.67 0.49 -4.96
CA ASN A 9 15.85 -0.80 -5.64
C ASN A 9 16.61 -1.83 -4.77
N GLY A 10 16.30 -1.87 -3.46
CA GLY A 10 16.93 -2.78 -2.51
C GLY A 10 18.33 -2.35 -2.03
N VAL A 11 18.90 -1.26 -2.56
CA VAL A 11 20.17 -0.71 -2.10
C VAL A 11 19.92 0.30 -0.98
N ALA A 12 20.46 0.02 0.21
CA ALA A 12 20.34 0.93 1.35
C ALA A 12 20.99 2.29 1.05
N LEU A 13 20.23 3.36 1.28
CA LEU A 13 20.72 4.73 1.15
C LEU A 13 21.41 5.23 2.44
N ASP A 14 21.31 4.46 3.51
CA ASP A 14 22.03 4.71 4.76
C ASP A 14 23.08 3.62 4.99
N SER A 15 24.32 3.94 4.70
CA SER A 15 25.47 3.03 4.73
C SER A 15 26.73 3.78 5.12
N GLN A 16 27.86 3.08 5.20
CA GLN A 16 29.17 3.73 5.42
C GLN A 16 29.60 4.67 4.27
N TYR A 17 28.98 4.56 3.09
CA TYR A 17 29.32 5.34 1.89
C TYR A 17 28.28 6.37 1.50
N CYS A 18 27.13 6.31 2.11
CA CYS A 18 26.01 7.17 1.80
C CYS A 18 25.14 7.35 3.04
N ARG A 19 24.68 8.56 3.27
CA ARG A 19 23.81 8.87 4.40
C ARG A 19 22.64 9.72 3.96
N VAL A 20 21.46 9.32 4.38
CA VAL A 20 20.27 10.17 4.32
C VAL A 20 20.38 11.22 5.44
N THR A 21 20.24 12.49 5.08
CA THR A 21 20.48 13.60 5.99
C THR A 21 19.20 14.36 6.33
N LEU A 22 19.31 15.27 7.30
CA LEU A 22 18.23 16.16 7.71
C LEU A 22 17.68 16.96 6.53
N GLY A 23 16.39 17.19 6.51
CA GLY A 23 15.66 17.84 5.41
C GLY A 23 15.10 16.87 4.38
N SER A 24 15.32 15.56 4.56
CA SER A 24 14.61 14.54 3.80
C SER A 24 13.15 14.47 4.24
N THR A 25 12.25 14.20 3.27
CA THR A 25 10.82 14.13 3.52
C THR A 25 10.48 12.84 4.25
N LEU A 26 9.95 12.93 5.46
CA LEU A 26 9.34 11.80 6.16
C LEU A 26 7.88 11.62 5.75
N PHE A 27 7.16 12.72 5.69
CA PHE A 27 5.75 12.78 5.32
C PHE A 27 5.61 13.71 4.10
N ALA A 28 5.34 13.15 2.93
CA ALA A 28 5.13 13.93 1.72
C ALA A 28 3.80 14.69 1.79
N GLY A 29 3.79 15.92 1.35
CA GLY A 29 2.58 16.74 1.27
C GLY A 29 1.47 16.05 0.47
N ILE A 30 0.23 16.40 0.77
CA ILE A 30 -0.96 15.84 0.14
C ILE A 30 -1.69 16.96 -0.59
N SER A 31 -1.85 16.80 -1.90
CA SER A 31 -2.73 17.63 -2.71
C SER A 31 -4.02 16.88 -3.02
N VAL A 32 -5.15 17.55 -2.83
CA VAL A 32 -6.47 16.96 -3.05
C VAL A 32 -7.14 17.66 -4.22
N SER A 33 -7.45 16.89 -5.26
CA SER A 33 -8.29 17.34 -6.35
C SER A 33 -9.76 17.17 -5.96
N ARG A 34 -10.54 18.24 -6.07
CA ARG A 34 -11.98 18.25 -5.75
C ARG A 34 -12.76 18.85 -6.89
N SER A 35 -13.77 18.14 -7.37
CA SER A 35 -14.77 18.70 -8.25
C SER A 35 -15.55 19.79 -7.53
N LYS A 36 -15.64 20.97 -8.13
CA LYS A 36 -16.33 22.13 -7.56
C LYS A 36 -17.41 22.58 -8.53
N VAL A 37 -18.62 22.75 -8.04
CA VAL A 37 -19.70 23.38 -8.78
C VAL A 37 -20.01 24.72 -8.11
N SER A 38 -19.90 25.80 -8.85
CA SER A 38 -20.31 27.12 -8.40
C SER A 38 -21.62 27.51 -9.11
N ALA A 39 -22.56 28.02 -8.33
CA ALA A 39 -23.81 28.54 -8.87
C ALA A 39 -23.77 30.07 -8.81
N PRO A 40 -24.34 30.79 -9.83
CA PRO A 40 -24.49 32.23 -9.79
C PRO A 40 -25.23 32.66 -8.52
N PHE A 41 -24.82 33.77 -7.93
CA PHE A 41 -25.45 34.38 -6.74
C PHE A 41 -25.40 33.53 -5.45
N ARG A 42 -24.59 32.45 -5.42
CA ARG A 42 -24.40 31.66 -4.23
C ARG A 42 -22.97 31.84 -3.69
N HIS A 43 -22.85 32.06 -2.39
CA HIS A 43 -21.54 32.06 -1.72
C HIS A 43 -21.04 30.64 -1.57
N GLY A 44 -19.73 30.42 -1.88
CA GLY A 44 -19.08 29.12 -1.80
C GLY A 44 -19.39 28.19 -2.97
N THR A 45 -19.04 26.92 -2.81
CA THR A 45 -19.22 25.88 -3.82
C THR A 45 -20.13 24.77 -3.31
N ILE A 46 -20.79 24.07 -4.22
CA ILE A 46 -21.61 22.90 -3.92
C ILE A 46 -20.65 21.70 -3.82
N PRO A 47 -20.64 20.94 -2.69
CA PRO A 47 -19.87 19.71 -2.61
C PRO A 47 -20.40 18.68 -3.61
N SER A 48 -19.52 18.04 -4.36
CA SER A 48 -19.89 17.03 -5.36
C SER A 48 -20.41 15.71 -4.76
N GLY A 49 -20.10 15.44 -3.49
CA GLY A 49 -20.42 14.17 -2.83
C GLY A 49 -19.50 13.00 -3.22
N PHE A 50 -18.58 13.21 -4.15
CA PHE A 50 -17.60 12.19 -4.53
C PHE A 50 -16.48 12.06 -3.50
N ALA A 51 -15.90 10.85 -3.40
CA ALA A 51 -14.68 10.64 -2.64
C ALA A 51 -13.56 11.55 -3.17
N PRO A 52 -12.69 12.10 -2.30
CA PRO A 52 -11.59 12.92 -2.74
C PRO A 52 -10.61 12.10 -3.59
N SER A 53 -10.10 12.68 -4.67
CA SER A 53 -8.96 12.14 -5.40
C SER A 53 -7.69 12.88 -4.99
N PHE A 54 -6.59 12.14 -4.94
CA PHE A 54 -5.30 12.66 -4.51
C PHE A 54 -4.38 12.78 -5.72
N GLU A 55 -3.66 13.89 -5.78
CA GLU A 55 -2.67 14.12 -6.79
C GLU A 55 -1.37 13.38 -6.43
N GLU A 56 -0.53 13.20 -7.43
CA GLU A 56 0.82 12.66 -7.25
C GLU A 56 1.57 13.36 -6.12
N ARG A 57 2.31 12.59 -5.35
CA ARG A 57 3.12 13.10 -4.23
C ARG A 57 4.60 13.14 -4.61
N SER A 58 5.35 14.01 -3.94
CA SER A 58 6.79 14.09 -4.11
C SER A 58 7.51 13.74 -2.81
N VAL A 59 8.55 12.92 -2.91
CA VAL A 59 9.46 12.60 -1.81
C VAL A 59 10.83 13.18 -2.12
N THR A 60 11.29 14.09 -1.28
CA THR A 60 12.62 14.67 -1.38
C THR A 60 13.57 13.97 -0.42
N LEU A 61 14.63 13.39 -0.92
CA LEU A 61 15.69 12.80 -0.11
C LEU A 61 16.98 13.63 -0.26
N LYS A 62 17.50 14.09 0.87
CA LYS A 62 18.83 14.67 0.95
C LYS A 62 19.82 13.58 1.31
N VAL A 63 20.74 13.31 0.40
CA VAL A 63 21.66 12.17 0.48
C VAL A 63 23.08 12.68 0.33
N THR A 64 23.94 12.38 1.30
CA THR A 64 25.36 12.69 1.18
C THR A 64 26.12 11.43 0.78
N ALA A 65 26.76 11.46 -0.38
CA ALA A 65 27.64 10.40 -0.85
C ALA A 65 29.08 10.66 -0.41
N PHE A 66 29.76 9.61 0.07
CA PHE A 66 31.16 9.64 0.48
C PHE A 66 32.04 9.07 -0.64
N ARG A 67 33.11 9.75 -0.98
CA ARG A 67 34.08 9.22 -1.94
C ARG A 67 34.77 7.96 -1.38
N ALA A 68 34.86 6.95 -2.20
CA ALA A 68 35.61 5.74 -1.87
C ALA A 68 37.05 6.09 -1.43
N GLY A 69 37.48 5.59 -0.29
CA GLY A 69 38.81 5.89 0.27
C GLY A 69 38.85 7.10 1.22
N ALA A 70 37.82 7.93 1.30
CA ALA A 70 37.79 9.08 2.21
C ALA A 70 37.87 8.70 3.70
N LEU A 71 37.46 7.50 4.06
CA LEU A 71 37.50 6.95 5.41
C LEU A 71 38.55 5.83 5.59
N GLY A 72 39.52 5.70 4.67
CA GLY A 72 40.56 4.68 4.75
C GLY A 72 40.15 3.27 4.36
N HIS A 73 38.93 3.09 3.87
CA HIS A 73 38.44 1.81 3.37
C HIS A 73 38.63 1.74 1.86
N GLY A 74 39.57 0.95 1.41
CA GLY A 74 39.97 0.79 -0.01
C GLY A 74 38.99 0.02 -0.88
N ASP A 75 37.72 -0.02 -0.53
CA ASP A 75 36.73 -0.81 -1.24
C ASP A 75 35.96 0.03 -2.26
N ALA A 76 36.16 -0.28 -3.54
CA ALA A 76 35.52 0.39 -4.68
C ALA A 76 34.02 0.07 -4.82
N SER A 77 33.42 -0.67 -3.88
CA SER A 77 32.03 -1.11 -3.92
C SER A 77 31.03 -0.11 -3.34
N GLY A 78 31.50 1.03 -2.78
CA GLY A 78 30.66 2.05 -2.16
C GLY A 78 29.72 2.79 -3.12
N LEU A 79 28.68 3.37 -2.57
CA LEU A 79 27.79 4.31 -3.25
C LEU A 79 28.53 5.66 -3.41
N ASP A 80 29.38 5.79 -4.43
CA ASP A 80 29.92 7.07 -4.86
C ASP A 80 28.87 7.88 -5.63
N SER A 81 29.19 9.11 -5.96
CA SER A 81 28.29 10.02 -6.68
C SER A 81 27.80 9.44 -8.01
N SER A 82 28.67 8.76 -8.77
CA SER A 82 28.31 8.18 -10.06
C SER A 82 27.39 6.96 -9.90
N ARG A 83 27.63 6.18 -8.88
CA ARG A 83 26.80 5.02 -8.57
C ARG A 83 25.43 5.42 -8.03
N LEU A 84 25.38 6.46 -7.20
CA LEU A 84 24.12 7.06 -6.75
C LEU A 84 23.33 7.60 -7.94
N ALA A 85 23.95 8.35 -8.84
CA ALA A 85 23.30 8.87 -10.04
C ALA A 85 22.74 7.73 -10.90
N ARG A 86 23.51 6.67 -11.16
CA ARG A 86 23.04 5.49 -11.91
C ARG A 86 21.88 4.77 -11.20
N LEU A 87 21.93 4.68 -9.88
CA LEU A 87 20.85 4.06 -9.09
C LEU A 87 19.57 4.88 -9.22
N CYS A 88 19.65 6.20 -9.10
CA CYS A 88 18.48 7.09 -9.20
C CYS A 88 17.90 7.19 -10.62
N THR A 89 18.72 6.95 -11.66
CA THR A 89 18.28 7.04 -13.07
C THR A 89 17.89 5.69 -13.67
N ALA A 90 17.73 4.67 -12.86
CA ALA A 90 17.27 3.37 -13.35
C ALA A 90 15.82 3.47 -13.92
N PRO A 91 15.49 2.71 -14.98
CA PRO A 91 14.20 2.82 -15.67
C PRO A 91 12.99 2.40 -14.83
N SER A 92 13.22 1.68 -13.75
CA SER A 92 12.18 1.31 -12.78
C SER A 92 12.75 1.52 -11.38
N LEU A 93 12.06 2.32 -10.59
CA LEU A 93 12.48 2.68 -9.25
C LEU A 93 11.45 2.23 -8.22
N THR A 94 11.93 1.52 -7.22
CA THR A 94 11.17 1.19 -6.01
C THR A 94 11.89 1.81 -4.83
N LEU A 95 11.26 2.80 -4.23
CA LEU A 95 11.72 3.41 -2.98
C LEU A 95 11.08 2.65 -1.82
N ALA A 96 11.91 2.10 -0.95
CA ALA A 96 11.48 1.45 0.28
C ALA A 96 11.85 2.30 1.48
N ARG A 97 11.01 2.26 2.51
CA ARG A 97 11.31 2.84 3.82
C ARG A 97 10.93 1.85 4.92
N ARG A 98 11.56 1.99 6.08
CA ARG A 98 11.15 1.27 7.29
C ARG A 98 10.75 2.28 8.35
N VAL A 99 9.49 2.20 8.78
CA VAL A 99 8.92 3.08 9.80
C VAL A 99 8.38 2.22 10.94
N ASN A 100 8.85 2.44 12.17
CA ASN A 100 8.44 1.67 13.34
C ASN A 100 8.57 0.13 13.16
N GLY A 101 9.60 -0.30 12.44
CA GLY A 101 9.84 -1.72 12.14
C GLY A 101 9.07 -2.27 10.93
N GLN A 102 8.09 -1.54 10.40
CA GLN A 102 7.34 -1.93 9.20
C GLN A 102 8.07 -1.51 7.93
N ALA A 103 8.24 -2.46 7.02
CA ALA A 103 8.73 -2.19 5.68
C ALA A 103 7.57 -1.66 4.81
N GLN A 104 7.82 -0.57 4.12
CA GLN A 104 6.89 0.06 3.19
C GLN A 104 7.63 0.37 1.91
N GLN A 105 6.96 0.30 0.77
CA GLN A 105 7.57 0.63 -0.52
C GLN A 105 6.61 1.42 -1.40
N ALA A 106 7.18 2.16 -2.34
CA ALA A 106 6.44 2.85 -3.39
C ALA A 106 7.19 2.73 -4.71
N VAL A 107 6.46 2.57 -5.80
CA VAL A 107 7.00 2.80 -7.14
C VAL A 107 7.16 4.30 -7.30
N VAL A 108 8.34 4.74 -7.73
CA VAL A 108 8.67 6.15 -7.85
C VAL A 108 9.35 6.43 -9.19
N GLU A 109 9.30 7.70 -9.59
CA GLU A 109 10.01 8.21 -10.75
C GLU A 109 10.95 9.34 -10.32
N LEU A 110 12.15 9.39 -10.87
CA LEU A 110 13.07 10.49 -10.58
C LEU A 110 12.57 11.78 -11.23
N ALA A 111 12.23 12.77 -10.45
CA ALA A 111 11.87 14.10 -10.93
C ALA A 111 13.12 15.01 -11.08
N SER A 112 14.01 15.00 -10.09
CA SER A 112 15.31 15.69 -10.18
C SER A 112 16.37 15.04 -9.29
N LEU A 113 17.63 15.19 -9.68
CA LEU A 113 18.81 14.87 -8.89
C LEU A 113 19.80 16.00 -9.02
N GLU A 114 20.01 16.74 -7.97
CA GLU A 114 20.87 17.91 -7.96
C GLU A 114 21.99 17.75 -6.93
N ALA A 115 23.20 18.08 -7.30
CA ALA A 115 24.30 18.20 -6.35
C ALA A 115 24.15 19.54 -5.59
N ASP A 116 24.11 19.46 -4.27
CA ASP A 116 24.04 20.63 -3.40
C ASP A 116 25.46 20.96 -2.91
N ASP A 117 26.32 21.32 -3.88
CA ASP A 117 27.73 21.56 -3.66
C ASP A 117 28.06 23.04 -3.30
N GLY A 118 27.08 23.94 -3.39
CA GLY A 118 27.23 25.36 -3.10
C GLY A 118 28.33 26.03 -3.92
N GLY A 119 28.74 25.41 -5.04
CA GLY A 119 29.87 25.84 -5.88
C GLY A 119 31.25 25.50 -5.32
N THR A 120 31.32 24.70 -4.24
CA THR A 120 32.58 24.22 -3.67
C THR A 120 32.66 22.71 -3.79
N VAL A 121 33.63 22.21 -4.55
CA VAL A 121 33.87 20.76 -4.62
C VAL A 121 34.45 20.30 -3.28
N LEU A 122 33.61 19.69 -2.46
CA LEU A 122 34.06 19.00 -1.26
C LEU A 122 34.77 17.71 -1.69
N ASP A 123 36.08 17.66 -1.49
CA ASP A 123 36.98 16.60 -1.97
C ASP A 123 36.57 15.18 -1.50
N ARG A 124 35.72 15.08 -0.50
CA ARG A 124 35.37 13.81 0.16
C ARG A 124 33.87 13.55 0.35
N LEU A 125 33.06 14.59 0.21
CA LEU A 125 31.63 14.53 0.47
C LEU A 125 30.87 15.24 -0.64
N THR A 126 29.88 14.62 -1.21
CA THR A 126 29.00 15.27 -2.18
C THR A 126 27.56 15.12 -1.70
N PRO A 127 26.93 16.21 -1.22
CA PRO A 127 25.52 16.21 -0.89
C PRO A 127 24.69 16.28 -2.18
N PHE A 128 23.60 15.54 -2.19
CA PHE A 128 22.62 15.51 -3.28
C PHE A 128 21.22 15.73 -2.73
N THR A 129 20.41 16.40 -3.50
CA THR A 129 18.95 16.45 -3.32
C THR A 129 18.32 15.67 -4.46
N ALA A 130 17.69 14.53 -4.12
CA ALA A 130 16.92 13.72 -5.05
C ALA A 130 15.43 13.93 -4.79
N VAL A 131 14.66 14.27 -5.80
CA VAL A 131 13.21 14.40 -5.76
C VAL A 131 12.60 13.27 -6.56
N PHE A 132 11.76 12.50 -5.90
CA PHE A 132 11.03 11.39 -6.50
C PHE A 132 9.55 11.70 -6.53
N ALA A 133 8.93 11.53 -7.68
CA ALA A 133 7.49 11.50 -7.83
C ALA A 133 6.93 10.13 -7.41
N MET A 134 5.78 10.11 -6.74
CA MET A 134 5.04 8.90 -6.34
C MET A 134 3.70 8.85 -7.07
N PRO A 135 3.62 8.30 -8.30
CA PRO A 135 2.38 8.29 -9.08
C PRO A 135 1.24 7.55 -8.38
N GLN A 136 1.55 6.51 -7.61
CA GLN A 136 0.55 5.73 -6.87
C GLN A 136 0.16 6.34 -5.52
N VAL A 137 0.65 7.53 -5.19
CA VAL A 137 0.30 8.34 -4.01
C VAL A 137 0.69 7.71 -2.66
N TRP A 138 0.47 6.43 -2.44
CA TRP A 138 0.60 5.77 -1.13
C TRP A 138 1.82 4.86 -1.03
N TRP A 139 2.38 4.80 0.16
CA TRP A 139 3.26 3.71 0.53
C TRP A 139 2.46 2.42 0.65
N ARG A 140 3.04 1.29 0.24
CA ARG A 140 2.41 -0.03 0.22
C ARG A 140 3.24 -1.06 0.96
N ASP A 141 2.61 -2.13 1.40
CA ASP A 141 3.35 -3.34 1.78
C ASP A 141 4.22 -3.84 0.63
N PRO A 142 5.41 -4.40 0.93
CA PRO A 142 6.20 -5.10 -0.08
C PRO A 142 5.49 -6.32 -0.67
N VAL A 143 4.63 -6.96 0.12
CA VAL A 143 3.91 -8.19 -0.24
C VAL A 143 2.42 -7.95 -0.12
N ALA A 144 1.65 -8.50 -1.06
CA ALA A 144 0.20 -8.49 -1.01
C ALA A 144 -0.33 -9.69 -0.22
N TYR A 145 -1.53 -9.55 0.32
CA TYR A 145 -2.23 -10.57 1.11
C TYR A 145 -3.54 -10.94 0.45
N ASP A 146 -3.89 -12.21 0.51
CA ASP A 146 -5.18 -12.71 0.08
C ASP A 146 -6.19 -12.64 1.23
N ARG A 147 -7.35 -12.04 0.97
CA ARG A 147 -8.45 -11.90 1.94
C ARG A 147 -9.75 -12.40 1.32
N GLN A 148 -10.46 -13.24 2.06
CA GLN A 148 -11.76 -13.72 1.64
C GLN A 148 -12.86 -12.74 2.05
N VAL A 149 -13.77 -12.47 1.11
CA VAL A 149 -14.99 -11.73 1.35
C VAL A 149 -16.15 -12.64 0.99
N ALA A 150 -16.99 -12.97 1.97
CA ALA A 150 -18.11 -13.84 1.75
C ALA A 150 -19.07 -13.26 0.71
N ALA A 151 -19.69 -14.11 -0.09
CA ALA A 151 -20.69 -13.70 -1.07
C ALA A 151 -21.86 -13.00 -0.39
N ASN A 152 -22.32 -11.89 -0.95
CA ASN A 152 -23.48 -11.12 -0.48
C ASN A 152 -23.36 -10.66 0.99
N ALA A 153 -22.16 -10.30 1.43
CA ALA A 153 -21.88 -9.89 2.79
C ALA A 153 -20.88 -8.72 2.84
N THR A 154 -20.78 -8.11 4.03
CA THR A 154 -19.70 -7.17 4.36
C THR A 154 -18.66 -7.93 5.17
N ALA A 155 -17.42 -7.88 4.71
CA ALA A 155 -16.28 -8.47 5.39
C ALA A 155 -15.22 -7.42 5.71
N MET A 156 -14.51 -7.64 6.81
CA MET A 156 -13.39 -6.81 7.22
C MET A 156 -12.11 -7.34 6.55
N LEU A 157 -11.39 -6.47 5.85
CA LEU A 157 -10.06 -6.79 5.29
C LEU A 157 -9.00 -6.77 6.40
N TRP A 158 -8.98 -5.70 7.17
CA TRP A 158 -8.12 -5.54 8.34
C TRP A 158 -8.89 -4.84 9.46
N PRO A 159 -8.71 -5.28 10.71
CA PRO A 159 -9.24 -4.59 11.87
C PRO A 159 -8.44 -3.30 12.13
N SER A 160 -9.02 -2.39 12.89
CA SER A 160 -8.23 -1.33 13.51
C SER A 160 -7.31 -1.89 14.59
N ALA A 161 -6.27 -1.14 14.97
CA ALA A 161 -5.42 -1.51 16.09
C ALA A 161 -6.22 -1.68 17.41
N ALA A 162 -7.26 -0.86 17.61
CA ALA A 162 -8.14 -0.97 18.77
C ALA A 162 -8.97 -2.25 18.75
N GLN A 163 -9.57 -2.60 17.62
CA GLN A 163 -10.35 -3.84 17.45
C GLN A 163 -9.49 -5.08 17.63
N TRP A 164 -8.27 -5.06 17.09
CA TRP A 164 -7.32 -6.15 17.25
C TRP A 164 -6.95 -6.36 18.72
N ARG A 165 -6.61 -5.28 19.46
CA ARG A 165 -6.36 -5.34 20.90
C ARG A 165 -7.55 -5.89 21.66
N GLN A 166 -8.76 -5.43 21.35
CA GLN A 166 -9.99 -5.91 21.99
C GLN A 166 -10.20 -7.40 21.75
N ALA A 167 -10.04 -7.87 20.52
CA ALA A 167 -10.16 -9.29 20.19
C ALA A 167 -9.12 -10.14 20.91
N TYR A 168 -7.87 -9.65 20.95
CA TYR A 168 -6.77 -10.30 21.67
C TYR A 168 -7.07 -10.44 23.16
N TRP A 169 -7.44 -9.35 23.85
CA TRP A 169 -7.73 -9.38 25.29
C TRP A 169 -8.96 -10.25 25.62
N THR A 170 -10.00 -10.21 24.81
CA THR A 170 -11.18 -11.05 25.00
C THR A 170 -10.82 -12.53 24.90
N ARG A 171 -10.00 -12.89 23.94
CA ARG A 171 -9.58 -14.27 23.73
C ARG A 171 -8.62 -14.74 24.83
N TRP A 172 -7.70 -13.88 25.25
CA TRP A 172 -6.81 -14.13 26.38
C TRP A 172 -7.60 -14.37 27.68
N ALA A 173 -8.49 -13.46 28.02
CA ALA A 173 -9.30 -13.57 29.25
C ALA A 173 -10.12 -14.88 29.32
N GLY A 174 -10.58 -15.38 28.19
CA GLY A 174 -11.29 -16.68 28.11
C GLY A 174 -10.41 -17.91 28.30
N LYS A 175 -9.08 -17.77 28.23
CA LYS A 175 -8.11 -18.89 28.27
C LYS A 175 -7.08 -18.79 29.39
N ALA A 176 -7.31 -18.00 30.40
CA ALA A 176 -6.34 -17.68 31.46
C ALA A 176 -5.75 -18.91 32.19
N ASN A 177 -6.35 -20.10 32.05
CA ASN A 177 -5.92 -21.32 32.72
C ASN A 177 -5.26 -22.36 31.79
N ASP A 178 -5.06 -22.05 30.49
CA ASP A 178 -4.47 -22.97 29.52
C ASP A 178 -3.25 -22.32 28.82
N SER A 179 -2.08 -22.52 29.38
CA SER A 179 -0.84 -21.91 28.89
C SER A 179 -0.43 -22.38 27.50
N THR A 180 -0.75 -23.63 27.13
CA THR A 180 -0.38 -24.20 25.82
C THR A 180 -1.24 -23.62 24.71
N SER A 181 -2.52 -23.48 24.97
CA SER A 181 -3.50 -22.87 24.05
C SER A 181 -3.26 -21.37 23.90
N LEU A 182 -2.86 -20.69 24.98
CA LEU A 182 -2.49 -19.26 24.96
C LEU A 182 -1.31 -18.97 24.02
N MET A 183 -0.28 -19.84 24.04
CA MET A 183 0.89 -19.62 23.17
C MET A 183 0.55 -19.84 21.70
N ALA A 184 -0.26 -20.87 21.37
CA ALA A 184 -0.72 -21.11 20.01
C ALA A 184 -1.60 -19.96 19.48
N ASP A 185 -2.53 -19.47 20.31
CA ASP A 185 -3.37 -18.33 19.95
C ASP A 185 -2.58 -17.03 19.84
N PHE A 186 -1.57 -16.86 20.71
CA PHE A 186 -0.63 -15.74 20.61
C PHE A 186 0.07 -15.75 19.25
N VAL A 187 0.66 -16.85 18.85
CA VAL A 187 1.34 -16.99 17.56
C VAL A 187 0.39 -16.71 16.40
N THR A 188 -0.80 -17.31 16.40
CA THR A 188 -1.79 -17.11 15.34
C THR A 188 -2.29 -15.67 15.25
N MET A 189 -2.53 -15.01 16.38
CA MET A 189 -2.98 -13.61 16.40
C MET A 189 -1.87 -12.62 16.04
N TRP A 190 -0.62 -12.94 16.34
CA TRP A 190 0.55 -12.07 16.08
C TRP A 190 1.16 -12.26 14.71
N MET A 191 1.22 -13.48 14.24
CA MET A 191 1.88 -13.83 12.98
C MET A 191 0.91 -13.88 11.80
N GLY A 192 -0.39 -13.76 12.06
CA GLY A 192 -1.40 -14.02 11.05
C GLY A 192 -1.57 -15.52 10.83
N GLU A 193 -2.38 -15.90 9.87
CA GLU A 193 -2.43 -17.28 9.42
C GLU A 193 -1.08 -17.69 8.81
N PRO A 194 -0.65 -18.96 8.92
CA PRO A 194 0.70 -19.43 8.55
C PRO A 194 1.16 -19.04 7.15
N ASP A 195 0.24 -18.80 6.24
CA ASP A 195 0.53 -18.47 4.83
C ASP A 195 0.81 -16.96 4.61
N ASN A 196 0.67 -16.13 5.63
CA ASN A 196 0.76 -14.69 5.54
C ASN A 196 1.76 -14.11 6.56
N SER A 197 2.83 -14.80 6.84
CA SER A 197 3.83 -14.41 7.85
C SER A 197 4.33 -12.97 7.64
N PRO A 198 3.93 -12.00 8.45
CA PRO A 198 4.68 -10.77 8.55
C PRO A 198 6.00 -11.09 9.25
N SER A 199 7.09 -10.83 8.61
CA SER A 199 8.44 -11.12 9.09
C SER A 199 8.90 -10.29 10.29
N SER A 200 8.01 -9.58 10.98
CA SER A 200 8.35 -8.74 12.13
C SER A 200 7.44 -9.03 13.30
N LEU A 201 7.98 -9.70 14.30
CA LEU A 201 7.42 -9.76 15.65
C LEU A 201 7.38 -8.34 16.23
N ILE A 202 6.20 -7.82 16.53
CA ILE A 202 6.07 -6.56 17.25
C ILE A 202 6.13 -6.91 18.74
N PRO A 203 7.10 -6.37 19.50
CA PRO A 203 7.21 -6.65 20.92
C PRO A 203 5.93 -6.23 21.66
N LEU A 204 5.40 -7.11 22.49
CA LEU A 204 4.23 -6.83 23.35
C LEU A 204 4.37 -5.57 24.19
N SER A 205 5.61 -5.24 24.58
CA SER A 205 5.95 -4.09 25.41
C SER A 205 5.73 -2.72 24.74
N SER A 206 5.70 -2.68 23.39
CA SER A 206 5.57 -1.42 22.65
C SER A 206 4.13 -1.05 22.29
N GLY A 207 3.16 -1.93 22.55
CA GLY A 207 1.80 -1.79 22.04
C GLY A 207 1.75 -1.98 20.52
N ILE A 208 0.53 -1.95 19.95
CA ILE A 208 0.37 -1.93 18.49
C ILE A 208 0.52 -0.49 18.05
N PRO A 209 1.50 -0.14 17.20
CA PRO A 209 1.64 1.21 16.68
C PRO A 209 0.38 1.63 15.91
N ASP A 210 0.02 2.90 16.03
CA ASP A 210 -1.01 3.47 15.14
C ASP A 210 -0.55 3.31 13.70
N GLY A 211 -1.49 3.00 12.81
CA GLY A 211 -1.20 2.74 11.39
C GLY A 211 -0.59 1.36 11.09
N MET A 212 -0.50 0.44 12.05
CA MET A 212 0.00 -0.92 11.81
C MET A 212 -0.76 -1.65 10.69
N PHE A 213 -2.06 -1.44 10.60
CA PHE A 213 -2.92 -2.06 9.57
C PHE A 213 -3.14 -1.17 8.35
N GLY A 214 -2.34 -0.13 8.18
CA GLY A 214 -2.53 0.92 7.20
C GLY A 214 -3.38 2.06 7.75
N ASP A 215 -3.27 3.22 7.13
CA ASP A 215 -4.00 4.44 7.49
C ASP A 215 -4.42 5.26 6.26
N ALA A 216 -4.04 4.80 5.07
CA ALA A 216 -4.36 5.43 3.79
C ALA A 216 -5.34 4.59 2.96
N PRO A 217 -6.08 5.20 2.03
CA PRO A 217 -6.99 4.47 1.15
C PRO A 217 -6.25 3.47 0.27
N VAL A 218 -6.89 2.33 0.01
CA VAL A 218 -6.38 1.30 -0.90
C VAL A 218 -7.21 1.31 -2.18
N ASN A 219 -6.56 1.51 -3.32
CA ASN A 219 -7.19 1.63 -4.63
C ASN A 219 -6.59 0.69 -5.70
N ASP A 220 -5.61 -0.12 -5.34
CA ASP A 220 -4.89 -1.06 -6.21
C ASP A 220 -5.24 -2.53 -5.90
N LEU A 221 -6.51 -2.79 -5.58
CA LEU A 221 -7.03 -4.11 -5.26
C LEU A 221 -7.13 -4.98 -6.53
N LEU A 222 -6.76 -6.25 -6.39
CA LEU A 222 -7.09 -7.29 -7.35
C LEU A 222 -8.19 -8.18 -6.75
N ILE A 223 -9.27 -8.39 -7.47
CA ILE A 223 -10.42 -9.16 -6.99
C ILE A 223 -10.60 -10.38 -7.88
N ARG A 224 -10.59 -11.57 -7.29
CA ARG A 224 -10.98 -12.81 -7.95
C ARG A 224 -12.42 -13.14 -7.61
N LEU A 225 -13.29 -13.10 -8.59
CA LEU A 225 -14.66 -13.60 -8.48
C LEU A 225 -14.68 -15.12 -8.64
N PRO A 226 -15.56 -15.84 -7.94
CA PRO A 226 -15.69 -17.28 -8.09
C PRO A 226 -16.17 -17.65 -9.49
N LYS A 227 -16.05 -18.94 -9.83
CA LYS A 227 -16.53 -19.48 -11.09
C LYS A 227 -18.04 -19.35 -11.21
N GLY A 228 -18.54 -19.18 -12.44
CA GLY A 228 -19.97 -19.12 -12.73
C GLY A 228 -20.64 -17.78 -12.37
N VAL A 229 -19.92 -16.79 -11.93
CA VAL A 229 -20.47 -15.45 -11.65
C VAL A 229 -20.85 -14.76 -12.96
N SER A 230 -22.04 -14.18 -13.01
CA SER A 230 -22.53 -13.35 -14.12
C SER A 230 -22.56 -11.87 -13.80
N SER A 231 -22.64 -11.52 -12.53
CA SER A 231 -22.62 -10.15 -12.03
C SER A 231 -22.02 -10.10 -10.65
N ALA A 232 -21.18 -9.11 -10.41
CA ALA A 232 -20.61 -8.82 -9.09
C ALA A 232 -20.54 -7.30 -8.88
N SER A 233 -20.79 -6.88 -7.64
CA SER A 233 -20.53 -5.53 -7.17
C SER A 233 -19.75 -5.62 -5.89
N VAL A 234 -18.63 -4.92 -5.82
CA VAL A 234 -17.80 -4.79 -4.62
C VAL A 234 -17.68 -3.32 -4.27
N THR A 235 -18.12 -2.97 -3.08
CA THR A 235 -18.20 -1.57 -2.63
C THR A 235 -17.53 -1.38 -1.28
N ASP A 236 -16.94 -0.22 -1.09
CA ASP A 236 -16.47 0.26 0.21
C ASP A 236 -17.61 1.00 0.94
N PRO A 237 -18.07 0.53 2.11
CA PRO A 237 -19.14 1.19 2.83
C PRO A 237 -18.75 2.55 3.43
N ALA A 238 -17.46 2.85 3.57
CA ALA A 238 -17.00 4.12 4.12
C ALA A 238 -17.07 5.27 3.11
N SER A 239 -16.73 4.99 1.84
CA SER A 239 -16.72 5.98 0.75
C SER A 239 -17.91 5.83 -0.22
N ASN A 240 -18.62 4.71 -0.18
CA ASN A 240 -19.62 4.30 -1.18
C ASN A 240 -19.07 4.22 -2.61
N THR A 241 -17.75 4.12 -2.76
CA THR A 241 -17.11 3.82 -4.04
C THR A 241 -17.14 2.33 -4.31
N GLY A 242 -16.96 1.91 -5.56
CA GLY A 242 -17.07 0.49 -5.88
C GLY A 242 -16.60 0.12 -7.27
N VAL A 243 -16.65 -1.17 -7.54
CA VAL A 243 -16.48 -1.73 -8.88
C VAL A 243 -17.63 -2.70 -9.15
N ILE A 244 -18.13 -2.66 -10.35
CA ILE A 244 -19.22 -3.52 -10.84
C ILE A 244 -18.66 -4.28 -12.03
N TRP A 245 -18.91 -5.58 -12.08
CA TRP A 245 -18.63 -6.39 -13.26
C TRP A 245 -19.89 -7.14 -13.68
N GLN A 246 -20.18 -7.13 -14.97
CA GLN A 246 -21.28 -7.87 -15.59
C GLN A 246 -20.79 -8.53 -16.86
N GLY A 247 -21.07 -9.81 -17.01
CA GLY A 247 -20.63 -10.55 -18.19
C GLY A 247 -21.20 -11.96 -18.26
N ALA A 248 -20.77 -12.70 -19.25
CA ALA A 248 -21.18 -14.09 -19.42
C ALA A 248 -20.62 -14.96 -18.28
N ALA A 249 -21.51 -15.71 -17.62
CA ALA A 249 -21.11 -16.67 -16.61
C ALA A 249 -20.23 -17.76 -17.23
N ASN A 250 -19.06 -18.03 -16.64
CA ASN A 250 -18.16 -19.08 -17.05
C ASN A 250 -17.93 -20.06 -15.88
N ALA A 251 -18.51 -21.24 -15.97
CA ALA A 251 -18.41 -22.24 -14.90
C ALA A 251 -16.99 -22.84 -14.74
N ASN A 252 -16.12 -22.63 -15.73
CA ASN A 252 -14.77 -23.21 -15.75
C ASN A 252 -13.68 -22.20 -15.41
N ALA A 253 -13.99 -20.90 -15.37
CA ALA A 253 -12.99 -19.85 -15.15
C ALA A 253 -13.41 -18.92 -14.03
N TYR A 254 -12.41 -18.39 -13.34
CA TYR A 254 -12.53 -17.26 -12.42
C TYR A 254 -12.50 -15.96 -13.22
N THR A 255 -13.20 -14.94 -12.73
CA THR A 255 -13.08 -13.59 -13.28
C THR A 255 -12.23 -12.76 -12.33
N TYR A 256 -11.20 -12.14 -12.85
CA TYR A 256 -10.29 -11.25 -12.14
C TYR A 256 -10.59 -9.81 -12.51
N VAL A 257 -10.57 -8.94 -11.52
CA VAL A 257 -10.76 -7.50 -11.68
C VAL A 257 -9.58 -6.78 -11.05
N ASP A 258 -8.83 -6.08 -11.87
CA ASP A 258 -7.78 -5.16 -11.44
C ASP A 258 -8.38 -3.76 -11.32
N VAL A 259 -8.64 -3.36 -10.08
CA VAL A 259 -9.25 -2.06 -9.80
C VAL A 259 -8.30 -0.91 -10.15
N GLY A 260 -7.02 -1.08 -9.85
CA GLY A 260 -6.03 -0.03 -10.08
C GLY A 260 -5.82 0.32 -11.55
N ASN A 261 -5.90 -0.70 -12.43
CA ASN A 261 -5.70 -0.54 -13.87
C ASN A 261 -7.02 -0.55 -14.66
N CYS A 262 -8.18 -0.69 -14.00
CA CYS A 262 -9.50 -0.79 -14.64
C CYS A 262 -9.56 -1.91 -15.69
N LEU A 263 -9.04 -3.09 -15.39
CA LEU A 263 -8.99 -4.24 -16.27
C LEU A 263 -9.75 -5.43 -15.68
N ALA A 264 -10.31 -6.28 -16.55
CA ALA A 264 -10.84 -7.57 -16.13
C ALA A 264 -10.49 -8.67 -17.13
N TRP A 265 -10.19 -9.85 -16.62
CA TRP A 265 -9.91 -11.04 -17.45
C TRP A 265 -10.48 -12.30 -16.82
N GLN A 266 -10.68 -13.33 -17.63
CA GLN A 266 -11.06 -14.65 -17.18
C GLN A 266 -9.90 -15.63 -17.35
N SER A 267 -9.64 -16.42 -16.29
CA SER A 267 -8.61 -17.47 -16.30
C SER A 267 -9.12 -18.71 -15.57
N THR A 268 -8.72 -19.89 -16.06
CA THR A 268 -8.98 -21.17 -15.38
C THR A 268 -8.07 -21.39 -14.17
N ALA A 269 -6.92 -20.71 -14.12
CA ALA A 269 -5.98 -20.77 -13.03
C ALA A 269 -6.49 -19.99 -11.83
N ASP A 270 -6.33 -20.56 -10.64
CA ASP A 270 -6.56 -19.88 -9.38
C ASP A 270 -5.33 -19.03 -9.00
N HIS A 271 -5.55 -17.94 -8.24
CA HIS A 271 -4.49 -17.01 -7.80
C HIS A 271 -3.68 -16.41 -8.95
N GLN A 272 -4.31 -16.22 -10.13
CA GLN A 272 -3.69 -15.60 -11.29
C GLN A 272 -3.74 -14.07 -11.18
N TRP A 273 -2.88 -13.50 -10.34
CA TRP A 273 -2.85 -12.06 -10.04
C TRP A 273 -2.21 -11.20 -11.14
N THR A 274 -1.77 -11.81 -12.21
CA THR A 274 -1.27 -11.11 -13.40
C THR A 274 -2.24 -11.35 -14.56
N GLN A 275 -2.54 -10.32 -15.33
CA GLN A 275 -3.43 -10.39 -16.48
C GLN A 275 -3.03 -11.55 -17.41
N SER A 276 -3.92 -12.53 -17.55
CA SER A 276 -3.72 -13.72 -18.37
C SER A 276 -5.06 -14.36 -18.70
N GLY A 277 -5.25 -14.72 -19.95
CA GLY A 277 -6.48 -15.36 -20.41
C GLY A 277 -7.36 -14.43 -21.24
N THR A 278 -8.68 -14.59 -21.13
CA THR A 278 -9.64 -13.84 -21.95
C THR A 278 -9.94 -12.47 -21.34
N ASP A 279 -9.73 -11.41 -22.10
CA ASP A 279 -10.11 -10.06 -21.70
C ASP A 279 -11.65 -9.91 -21.64
N VAL A 280 -12.16 -9.45 -20.51
CA VAL A 280 -13.58 -9.17 -20.26
C VAL A 280 -13.75 -7.76 -19.66
N THR A 281 -12.81 -6.88 -19.88
CA THR A 281 -12.80 -5.51 -19.38
C THR A 281 -14.06 -4.73 -19.79
N GLY A 282 -14.64 -5.02 -20.94
CA GLY A 282 -15.88 -4.39 -21.38
C GLY A 282 -17.10 -4.60 -20.47
N GLY A 283 -17.01 -5.53 -19.51
CA GLY A 283 -18.04 -5.75 -18.50
C GLY A 283 -17.85 -4.93 -17.20
N LEU A 284 -16.78 -4.13 -17.11
CA LEU A 284 -16.52 -3.28 -15.94
C LEU A 284 -17.35 -2.00 -15.97
N ASP A 285 -17.82 -1.64 -14.79
CA ASP A 285 -18.49 -0.39 -14.49
C ASP A 285 -18.22 0.00 -13.04
N TYR A 286 -18.66 1.17 -12.62
CA TYR A 286 -18.53 1.65 -11.25
C TYR A 286 -19.75 2.50 -10.84
N PRO A 287 -20.08 2.56 -9.54
CA PRO A 287 -21.19 3.37 -9.05
C PRO A 287 -20.93 4.86 -9.23
N ALA A 288 -22.00 5.66 -9.10
CA ALA A 288 -21.94 7.11 -9.27
C ALA A 288 -20.89 7.80 -8.38
N ASN A 289 -20.54 7.21 -7.26
CA ASN A 289 -19.53 7.76 -6.33
C ASN A 289 -18.07 7.46 -6.76
N GLY A 290 -17.88 6.73 -7.85
CA GLY A 290 -16.59 6.49 -8.45
C GLY A 290 -16.01 5.09 -8.23
N LEU A 291 -14.83 4.88 -8.80
CA LEU A 291 -14.08 3.64 -8.75
C LEU A 291 -13.69 3.29 -7.32
N LEU A 292 -13.67 2.00 -7.00
CA LEU A 292 -13.41 1.46 -5.68
C LEU A 292 -12.13 2.03 -5.05
N GLN A 293 -12.31 2.64 -3.91
CA GLN A 293 -11.26 3.06 -2.98
C GLN A 293 -11.66 2.56 -1.60
N CYS A 294 -10.90 1.63 -1.06
CA CYS A 294 -11.19 1.09 0.27
C CYS A 294 -10.59 2.00 1.34
N TRP A 295 -11.44 2.68 2.08
CA TRP A 295 -11.06 3.64 3.11
C TRP A 295 -11.10 3.02 4.50
N PRO A 296 -10.24 3.48 5.43
CA PRO A 296 -10.43 3.17 6.83
C PRO A 296 -11.77 3.77 7.29
N ASN A 297 -12.57 2.97 7.95
CA ASN A 297 -13.87 3.44 8.46
C ASN A 297 -13.67 4.54 9.51
N PRO A 298 -14.36 5.69 9.41
CA PRO A 298 -14.15 6.82 10.33
C PRO A 298 -14.41 6.52 11.81
N THR A 299 -15.23 5.49 12.10
CA THR A 299 -15.61 5.14 13.47
C THR A 299 -14.57 4.28 14.17
N ASP A 300 -13.97 3.34 13.46
CA ASP A 300 -13.11 2.31 14.06
C ASP A 300 -11.81 2.05 13.29
N ASN A 301 -11.55 2.82 12.24
CA ASN A 301 -10.39 2.70 11.35
C ASN A 301 -10.19 1.31 10.71
N GLY A 302 -11.20 0.44 10.74
CA GLY A 302 -11.15 -0.85 10.07
C GLY A 302 -11.50 -0.76 8.59
N TYR A 303 -10.86 -1.57 7.76
CA TYR A 303 -11.13 -1.62 6.31
C TYR A 303 -12.16 -2.69 6.01
N ARG A 304 -13.19 -2.35 5.24
CA ARG A 304 -14.29 -3.26 4.91
C ARG A 304 -14.64 -3.21 3.43
N LEU A 305 -15.11 -4.34 2.93
CA LEU A 305 -15.74 -4.43 1.61
C LEU A 305 -17.08 -5.13 1.72
N THR A 306 -18.04 -4.64 0.98
CA THR A 306 -19.35 -5.28 0.79
C THR A 306 -19.42 -5.87 -0.59
N SER A 307 -19.73 -7.15 -0.68
CA SER A 307 -19.91 -7.86 -1.94
C SER A 307 -21.38 -8.14 -2.21
N LYS A 308 -21.76 -8.08 -3.48
CA LYS A 308 -23.03 -8.63 -4.02
C LYS A 308 -22.68 -9.42 -5.26
N ILE A 309 -22.99 -10.71 -5.28
CA ILE A 309 -22.61 -11.64 -6.34
C ILE A 309 -23.84 -12.40 -6.82
N THR A 310 -23.96 -12.56 -8.13
CA THR A 310 -25.00 -13.37 -8.77
C THR A 310 -24.34 -14.53 -9.53
N GLY A 311 -24.85 -15.74 -9.33
CA GLY A 311 -24.36 -16.96 -10.02
C GLY A 311 -23.45 -17.84 -9.16
N SER A 312 -23.02 -17.38 -7.98
CA SER A 312 -22.24 -18.21 -7.04
C SER A 312 -22.52 -17.81 -5.60
N SER A 313 -22.35 -18.77 -4.67
CA SER A 313 -22.36 -18.54 -3.22
C SER A 313 -20.96 -18.62 -2.61
N GLU A 314 -19.94 -18.93 -3.42
CA GLU A 314 -18.55 -18.99 -2.95
C GLU A 314 -18.01 -17.60 -2.65
N PRO A 315 -17.07 -17.47 -1.70
CA PRO A 315 -16.44 -16.20 -1.40
C PRO A 315 -15.59 -15.68 -2.57
N LEU A 316 -15.56 -14.39 -2.73
CA LEU A 316 -14.53 -13.74 -3.56
C LEU A 316 -13.22 -13.66 -2.78
N LEU A 317 -12.13 -13.56 -3.51
CA LEU A 317 -10.79 -13.38 -2.96
C LEU A 317 -10.26 -12.01 -3.37
N VAL A 318 -9.74 -11.27 -2.42
CA VAL A 318 -9.16 -9.94 -2.63
C VAL A 318 -7.67 -10.02 -2.35
N HIS A 319 -6.87 -9.74 -3.37
CA HIS A 319 -5.42 -9.61 -3.28
C HIS A 319 -5.07 -8.15 -3.07
N VAL A 320 -4.50 -7.80 -1.93
CA VAL A 320 -4.45 -6.42 -1.46
C VAL A 320 -3.20 -6.16 -0.62
N ARG A 321 -2.69 -4.94 -0.73
CA ARG A 321 -1.59 -4.42 0.10
C ARG A 321 -2.11 -3.32 1.01
N ARG A 322 -1.67 -3.30 2.26
CA ARG A 322 -1.96 -2.18 3.16
C ARG A 322 -1.33 -0.91 2.61
N ALA A 323 -1.93 0.21 2.93
CA ALA A 323 -1.49 1.52 2.47
C ALA A 323 -1.22 2.47 3.64
N TRP A 324 -0.23 3.36 3.47
CA TRP A 324 0.14 4.39 4.44
C TRP A 324 0.36 5.74 3.76
N TRP A 325 0.07 6.77 4.55
CA TRP A 325 0.40 8.16 4.20
C TRP A 325 1.89 8.44 4.03
#